data_f840678d4ba07f0c70b23cd04b2833ba
#
_entry.id   f840678d4ba07f0c70b23cd04b2833ba
#
_cell.length_a   1.000
_cell.length_b   1.000
_cell.length_c   1.000
_cell.angle_alpha   90.00
_cell.angle_beta   90.00
_cell.angle_gamma   90.00
#
_symmetry.space_group_name_H-M   'P 1'
#
loop_
_entity.id
_entity.type
_entity.pdbx_description
1 polymer ?
#
loop_
_entity_poly.entity_id
_entity_poly.type
_entity_poly.pdbx_seq_one_letter_code
_entity_poly.pdbx_strand_id
1 'polypeptide(L)'
;VNYPQFDTLKVAKKKFSFNSNKLDYISEYLGFGNKIKTDMSLWDRIIFDKSSKAMDEMIDYCNKDVVLLEKVYDKLTYWEYPKLHVGALTSEDKLTSPVNGGKDFELIKTSTTSRGTIKRIMKDKETNRLFELSNTAYKKYVKENED
;
A
#
# COMPACT_ATOMS: atom_id res chain seq x y z
N VAL A 1 19.09 -4.63 -8.87
CA VAL A 1 17.72 -4.41 -9.35
C VAL A 1 17.00 -3.55 -8.33
N ASN A 2 16.54 -2.33 -8.73
CA ASN A 2 15.73 -1.47 -7.87
C ASN A 2 14.28 -1.92 -7.96
N TYR A 3 13.78 -2.56 -6.93
CA TYR A 3 12.35 -2.85 -6.81
C TYR A 3 11.60 -1.58 -6.39
N PRO A 4 10.44 -1.28 -6.98
CA PRO A 4 9.58 -0.19 -6.52
C PRO A 4 9.19 -0.44 -5.06
N GLN A 5 9.29 0.60 -4.25
CA GLN A 5 8.98 0.54 -2.82
C GLN A 5 7.87 1.52 -2.49
N PHE A 6 6.94 1.09 -1.65
CA PHE A 6 5.94 1.94 -1.03
C PHE A 6 6.26 2.06 0.47
N ASP A 7 6.67 3.26 0.87
CA ASP A 7 7.04 3.55 2.25
C ASP A 7 5.86 4.22 2.97
N THR A 8 5.17 3.45 3.80
CA THR A 8 4.01 3.93 4.57
C THR A 8 4.35 5.09 5.50
N LEU A 9 5.56 5.13 6.06
CA LEU A 9 6.05 6.22 6.91
C LEU A 9 6.16 7.53 6.12
N LYS A 10 6.70 7.47 4.91
CA LYS A 10 6.81 8.65 4.04
C LYS A 10 5.44 9.17 3.63
N VAL A 11 4.50 8.27 3.32
CA VAL A 11 3.12 8.66 3.01
C VAL A 11 2.45 9.29 4.22
N ALA A 12 2.55 8.68 5.40
CA ALA A 12 2.01 9.23 6.63
C ALA A 12 2.52 10.65 6.89
N LYS A 13 3.83 10.87 6.84
CA LYS A 13 4.44 12.20 7.04
C LYS A 13 4.04 13.23 5.98
N LYS A 14 3.85 12.80 4.73
CA LYS A 14 3.54 13.71 3.60
C LYS A 14 2.08 14.12 3.55
N LYS A 15 1.17 13.21 3.90
CA LYS A 15 -0.27 13.38 3.70
C LYS A 15 -1.03 13.71 4.98
N PHE A 16 -0.46 13.41 6.12
CA PHE A 16 -1.12 13.54 7.41
C PHE A 16 -0.26 14.28 8.43
N SER A 17 -0.91 14.95 9.38
CA SER A 17 -0.26 15.63 10.49
C SER A 17 -0.48 14.84 11.78
N PHE A 18 -0.03 13.59 11.81
CA PHE A 18 -0.11 12.76 13.01
C PHE A 18 0.84 13.27 14.09
N ASN A 19 0.42 13.19 15.35
CA ASN A 19 1.28 13.48 16.50
C ASN A 19 2.48 12.53 16.59
N SER A 20 2.33 11.30 16.08
CA SER A 20 3.40 10.32 15.95
C SER A 20 3.22 9.51 14.67
N ASN A 21 4.33 9.24 13.97
CA ASN A 21 4.33 8.41 12.77
C ASN A 21 4.80 6.98 13.05
N LYS A 22 4.80 6.54 14.30
CA LYS A 22 5.05 5.14 14.67
C LYS A 22 3.88 4.27 14.21
N LEU A 23 4.17 3.06 13.74
CA LEU A 23 3.15 2.11 13.28
C LEU A 23 2.07 1.86 14.34
N ASP A 24 2.46 1.72 15.60
CA ASP A 24 1.57 1.54 16.73
C ASP A 24 0.54 2.68 16.85
N TYR A 25 1.03 3.93 16.84
CA TYR A 25 0.17 5.10 16.92
C TYR A 25 -0.79 5.20 15.73
N ILE A 26 -0.28 4.99 14.51
CA ILE A 26 -1.10 5.08 13.29
C ILE A 26 -2.16 3.97 13.29
N SER A 27 -1.78 2.75 13.68
CA SER A 27 -2.70 1.60 13.75
C SER A 27 -3.81 1.83 14.75
N GLU A 28 -3.48 2.36 15.93
CA GLU A 28 -4.47 2.74 16.97
C GLU A 28 -5.41 3.83 16.46
N TYR A 29 -4.85 4.91 15.91
CA TYR A 29 -5.62 6.02 15.35
C TYR A 29 -6.60 5.57 14.24
N LEU A 30 -6.20 4.63 13.41
CA LEU A 30 -7.03 4.07 12.35
C LEU A 30 -8.00 2.97 12.83
N GLY A 31 -7.98 2.61 14.13
CA GLY A 31 -8.87 1.61 14.72
C GLY A 31 -8.45 0.15 14.44
N PHE A 32 -7.20 -0.09 14.02
CA PHE A 32 -6.70 -1.45 13.72
C PHE A 32 -6.12 -2.16 14.94
N GLY A 33 -6.08 -1.49 16.10
CA GLY A 33 -5.50 -2.00 17.35
C GLY A 33 -4.03 -1.68 17.50
N ASN A 34 -3.44 -2.21 18.57
CA ASN A 34 -2.08 -1.89 18.99
C ASN A 34 -1.12 -3.05 18.73
N LYS A 35 0.17 -2.73 18.69
CA LYS A 35 1.25 -3.71 18.68
C LYS A 35 1.25 -4.54 19.96
N ILE A 36 1.78 -5.76 19.88
CA ILE A 36 2.15 -6.53 21.07
C ILE A 36 3.31 -5.78 21.76
N LYS A 37 3.18 -5.50 23.05
CA LYS A 37 4.29 -4.91 23.81
C LYS A 37 5.29 -6.02 24.13
N THR A 38 6.52 -5.80 23.74
CA THR A 38 7.67 -6.64 24.09
C THR A 38 8.69 -5.83 24.86
N ASP A 39 9.46 -6.47 25.70
CA ASP A 39 10.56 -5.87 26.43
C ASP A 39 11.90 -6.50 26.03
N MET A 40 12.99 -5.95 26.56
CA MET A 40 14.33 -6.47 26.28
C MET A 40 14.53 -7.89 26.83
N SER A 41 13.78 -8.28 27.86
CA SER A 41 13.88 -9.62 28.45
C SER A 41 13.47 -10.73 27.47
N LEU A 42 12.62 -10.44 26.49
CA LEU A 42 12.28 -11.38 25.43
C LEU A 42 13.51 -11.75 24.60
N TRP A 43 14.34 -10.75 24.26
CA TRP A 43 15.59 -10.97 23.53
C TRP A 43 16.61 -11.76 24.35
N ASP A 44 16.73 -11.46 25.63
CA ASP A 44 17.64 -12.19 26.54
C ASP A 44 17.25 -13.64 26.64
N ARG A 45 15.95 -13.95 26.79
CA ARG A 45 15.42 -15.33 26.82
C ARG A 45 15.67 -16.08 25.51
N ILE A 46 15.64 -15.40 24.36
CA ILE A 46 15.92 -16.03 23.07
C ILE A 46 17.40 -16.32 22.91
N ILE A 47 18.26 -15.32 23.23
CA ILE A 47 19.71 -15.38 22.92
C ILE A 47 20.43 -16.24 23.94
N PHE A 48 20.20 -16.01 25.24
CA PHE A 48 20.93 -16.63 26.32
C PHE A 48 20.28 -17.95 26.80
N ASP A 49 18.96 -17.94 27.00
CA ASP A 49 18.26 -19.11 27.50
C ASP A 49 17.85 -20.09 26.39
N LYS A 50 17.99 -19.69 25.11
CA LYS A 50 17.56 -20.47 23.93
C LYS A 50 16.13 -20.99 24.05
N SER A 51 15.25 -20.20 24.65
CA SER A 51 13.87 -20.55 24.94
C SER A 51 13.03 -20.60 23.66
N SER A 52 12.53 -21.80 23.30
CA SER A 52 11.60 -21.95 22.17
C SER A 52 10.32 -21.16 22.37
N LYS A 53 9.79 -21.11 23.60
CA LYS A 53 8.60 -20.33 23.92
C LYS A 53 8.81 -18.82 23.68
N ALA A 54 9.98 -18.27 24.02
CA ALA A 54 10.31 -16.88 23.73
C ALA A 54 10.45 -16.63 22.23
N MET A 55 10.93 -17.61 21.48
CA MET A 55 10.98 -17.54 20.02
C MET A 55 9.56 -17.51 19.41
N ASP A 56 8.63 -18.32 19.90
CA ASP A 56 7.24 -18.31 19.46
C ASP A 56 6.58 -16.96 19.76
N GLU A 57 6.80 -16.39 20.95
CA GLU A 57 6.33 -15.04 21.31
C GLU A 57 6.88 -13.96 20.34
N MET A 58 8.15 -14.07 19.90
CA MET A 58 8.75 -13.17 18.93
C MET A 58 8.14 -13.34 17.54
N ILE A 59 7.87 -14.57 17.11
CA ILE A 59 7.21 -14.85 15.82
C ILE A 59 5.82 -14.23 15.81
N ASP A 60 5.04 -14.39 16.87
CA ASP A 60 3.71 -13.79 16.99
C ASP A 60 3.77 -12.25 16.97
N TYR A 61 4.76 -11.67 17.65
CA TYR A 61 5.00 -10.23 17.59
C TYR A 61 5.29 -9.77 16.15
N CYS A 62 6.22 -10.41 15.45
CA CYS A 62 6.57 -10.06 14.08
C CYS A 62 5.38 -10.22 13.13
N ASN A 63 4.64 -11.32 13.25
CA ASN A 63 3.45 -11.58 12.43
C ASN A 63 2.39 -10.48 12.61
N LYS A 64 2.15 -10.07 13.86
CA LYS A 64 1.19 -9.01 14.14
C LYS A 64 1.63 -7.66 13.59
N ASP A 65 2.92 -7.34 13.65
CA ASP A 65 3.47 -6.12 13.05
C ASP A 65 3.26 -6.10 11.53
N VAL A 66 3.46 -7.23 10.85
CA VAL A 66 3.21 -7.36 9.41
C VAL A 66 1.74 -7.14 9.08
N VAL A 67 0.83 -7.80 9.81
CA VAL A 67 -0.63 -7.64 9.61
C VAL A 67 -1.09 -6.20 9.87
N LEU A 68 -0.56 -5.54 10.90
CA LEU A 68 -0.85 -4.14 11.15
C LEU A 68 -0.32 -3.23 10.05
N LEU A 69 0.89 -3.50 9.56
CA LEU A 69 1.49 -2.74 8.46
C LEU A 69 0.69 -2.91 7.17
N GLU A 70 0.20 -4.11 6.86
CA GLU A 70 -0.68 -4.38 5.72
C GLU A 70 -1.96 -3.54 5.80
N LYS A 71 -2.67 -3.56 6.94
CA LYS A 71 -3.88 -2.75 7.15
C LYS A 71 -3.63 -1.25 7.00
N VAL A 72 -2.51 -0.77 7.54
CA VAL A 72 -2.11 0.64 7.40
C VAL A 72 -1.77 0.94 5.94
N TYR A 73 -1.04 0.07 5.25
CA TYR A 73 -0.74 0.18 3.83
C TYR A 73 -2.03 0.30 3.01
N ASP A 74 -2.98 -0.60 3.21
CA ASP A 74 -4.27 -0.60 2.49
C ASP A 74 -5.03 0.72 2.67
N LYS A 75 -4.99 1.26 3.88
CA LYS A 75 -5.64 2.55 4.16
C LYS A 75 -4.90 3.72 3.53
N LEU A 76 -3.57 3.74 3.58
CA LEU A 76 -2.76 4.85 3.08
C LEU A 76 -2.65 4.87 1.54
N THR A 77 -2.77 3.74 0.86
CA THR A 77 -2.79 3.68 -0.61
C THR A 77 -3.96 4.44 -1.22
N TYR A 78 -5.03 4.69 -0.47
CA TYR A 78 -6.11 5.59 -0.89
C TYR A 78 -5.61 7.03 -1.13
N TRP A 79 -4.57 7.46 -0.42
CA TRP A 79 -4.04 8.84 -0.45
C TRP A 79 -2.76 9.00 -1.29
N GLU A 80 -2.06 7.92 -1.55
CA GLU A 80 -0.88 7.88 -2.43
C GLU A 80 -0.98 6.66 -3.34
N TYR A 81 -1.03 6.90 -4.65
CA TYR A 81 -1.20 5.83 -5.63
C TYR A 81 0.07 4.97 -5.73
N PRO A 82 -0.06 3.64 -5.84
CA PRO A 82 1.06 2.78 -6.14
C PRO A 82 1.72 3.20 -7.46
N LYS A 83 3.04 3.35 -7.46
CA LYS A 83 3.82 3.60 -8.68
C LYS A 83 4.17 2.32 -9.42
N LEU A 84 3.81 1.21 -8.86
CA LEU A 84 4.01 -0.12 -9.40
C LEU A 84 2.81 -0.52 -10.23
N HIS A 85 3.05 -1.12 -11.40
CA HIS A 85 2.01 -1.64 -12.26
C HIS A 85 2.19 -3.16 -12.38
N VAL A 86 1.27 -3.95 -11.81
CA VAL A 86 1.37 -5.42 -11.79
C VAL A 86 1.45 -5.99 -13.21
N GLY A 87 0.59 -5.54 -14.13
CA GLY A 87 0.65 -5.96 -15.52
C GLY A 87 1.98 -5.66 -16.21
N ALA A 88 2.70 -4.59 -15.80
CA ALA A 88 4.04 -4.32 -16.32
C ALA A 88 5.10 -5.28 -15.76
N LEU A 89 4.88 -5.85 -14.57
CA LEU A 89 5.77 -6.86 -13.97
C LEU A 89 5.55 -8.26 -14.54
N THR A 90 4.29 -8.59 -14.83
CA THR A 90 3.90 -9.89 -15.40
C THR A 90 4.00 -9.94 -16.92
N SER A 91 4.54 -8.89 -17.56
CA SER A 91 4.59 -8.74 -19.02
C SER A 91 3.20 -8.70 -19.70
N GLU A 92 2.17 -8.36 -18.93
CA GLU A 92 0.81 -8.15 -19.41
C GLU A 92 0.58 -6.73 -19.91
N ASP A 93 -0.63 -6.45 -20.40
CA ASP A 93 -1.01 -5.15 -20.94
C ASP A 93 -1.00 -4.06 -19.83
N LYS A 94 -0.47 -2.89 -20.19
CA LYS A 94 -0.50 -1.68 -19.32
C LYS A 94 -1.90 -1.07 -19.17
N LEU A 95 -2.89 -1.59 -19.89
CA LEU A 95 -4.29 -1.18 -19.78
C LEU A 95 -5.07 -1.99 -18.74
N THR A 96 -4.36 -2.51 -17.76
CA THR A 96 -4.92 -3.25 -16.62
C THR A 96 -4.74 -2.44 -15.34
N SER A 97 -5.48 -2.80 -14.30
CA SER A 97 -5.28 -2.25 -12.97
C SER A 97 -3.84 -2.54 -12.48
N PRO A 98 -3.10 -1.54 -12.02
CA PRO A 98 -1.76 -1.77 -11.47
C PRO A 98 -1.78 -2.56 -10.16
N VAL A 99 -2.96 -2.75 -9.56
CA VAL A 99 -3.13 -3.37 -8.25
C VAL A 99 -3.27 -4.88 -8.37
N ASN A 100 -4.20 -5.34 -9.24
CA ASN A 100 -4.54 -6.76 -9.39
C ASN A 100 -4.44 -7.27 -10.83
N GLY A 101 -4.07 -6.41 -11.79
CA GLY A 101 -4.04 -6.78 -13.21
C GLY A 101 -5.42 -6.88 -13.89
N GLY A 102 -6.51 -6.59 -13.17
CA GLY A 102 -7.87 -6.63 -13.71
C GLY A 102 -8.16 -5.50 -14.70
N LYS A 103 -9.25 -5.63 -15.46
CA LYS A 103 -9.69 -4.63 -16.45
C LYS A 103 -10.96 -3.88 -16.01
N ASP A 104 -11.54 -4.24 -14.86
CA ASP A 104 -12.78 -3.61 -14.39
C ASP A 104 -12.47 -2.42 -13.46
N PHE A 105 -12.38 -1.26 -14.06
CA PHE A 105 -12.14 -0.01 -13.35
C PHE A 105 -12.95 1.14 -13.95
N GLU A 106 -13.17 2.19 -13.17
CA GLU A 106 -13.95 3.36 -13.54
C GLU A 106 -13.17 4.66 -13.40
N LEU A 107 -13.50 5.67 -14.22
CA LEU A 107 -12.91 7.00 -14.12
C LEU A 107 -13.57 7.77 -12.97
N ILE A 108 -12.79 8.16 -11.96
CA ILE A 108 -13.28 8.99 -10.84
C ILE A 108 -13.03 10.47 -11.09
N LYS A 109 -11.83 10.82 -11.59
CA LYS A 109 -11.44 12.22 -11.73
C LYS A 109 -10.44 12.42 -12.86
N THR A 110 -10.60 13.54 -13.55
CA THR A 110 -9.59 14.09 -14.44
C THR A 110 -8.93 15.28 -13.78
N SER A 111 -7.62 15.35 -13.79
CA SER A 111 -6.86 16.50 -13.32
C SER A 111 -5.81 16.90 -14.35
N THR A 112 -5.46 18.19 -14.36
CA THR A 112 -4.40 18.72 -15.21
C THR A 112 -3.29 19.26 -14.32
N THR A 113 -2.06 18.86 -14.61
CA THR A 113 -0.89 19.39 -13.90
C THR A 113 -0.62 20.82 -14.33
N SER A 114 0.20 21.57 -13.56
CA SER A 114 0.65 22.92 -13.92
C SER A 114 1.38 22.98 -15.28
N ARG A 115 1.91 21.86 -15.76
CA ARG A 115 2.55 21.73 -17.08
C ARG A 115 1.59 21.28 -18.19
N GLY A 116 0.27 21.28 -17.96
CA GLY A 116 -0.72 20.89 -18.94
C GLY A 116 -0.89 19.37 -19.14
N THR A 117 -0.21 18.52 -18.37
CA THR A 117 -0.36 17.06 -18.48
C THR A 117 -1.70 16.62 -17.88
N ILE A 118 -2.51 15.95 -18.68
CA ILE A 118 -3.78 15.39 -18.23
C ILE A 118 -3.52 14.04 -17.54
N LYS A 119 -4.04 13.88 -16.32
CA LYS A 119 -4.00 12.67 -15.51
C LYS A 119 -5.41 12.15 -15.30
N ARG A 120 -5.61 10.86 -15.44
CA ARG A 120 -6.87 10.17 -15.21
C ARG A 120 -6.77 9.34 -13.95
N ILE A 121 -7.59 9.64 -12.95
CA ILE A 121 -7.65 8.90 -11.70
C ILE A 121 -8.75 7.87 -11.85
N MET A 122 -8.35 6.62 -11.86
CA MET A 122 -9.20 5.47 -12.00
C MET A 122 -9.40 4.80 -10.64
N LYS A 123 -10.49 4.08 -10.49
CA LYS A 123 -10.78 3.23 -9.34
C LYS A 123 -11.00 1.81 -9.83
N ASP A 124 -10.21 0.90 -9.31
CA ASP A 124 -10.42 -0.54 -9.47
C ASP A 124 -11.68 -0.94 -8.69
N LYS A 125 -12.64 -1.55 -9.36
CA LYS A 125 -13.95 -1.86 -8.75
C LYS A 125 -13.88 -3.05 -7.78
N GLU A 126 -12.96 -3.96 -7.99
CA GLU A 126 -12.77 -5.12 -7.14
C GLU A 126 -12.06 -4.75 -5.82
N THR A 127 -10.93 -4.06 -5.93
CA THR A 127 -10.11 -3.69 -4.76
C THR A 127 -10.49 -2.35 -4.14
N ASN A 128 -11.35 -1.55 -4.81
CA ASN A 128 -11.70 -0.17 -4.46
C ASN A 128 -10.48 0.79 -4.39
N ARG A 129 -9.33 0.39 -4.91
CA ARG A 129 -8.11 1.20 -4.91
C ARG A 129 -8.07 2.17 -6.07
N LEU A 130 -7.50 3.34 -5.81
CA LEU A 130 -7.29 4.36 -6.83
C LEU A 130 -5.90 4.19 -7.45
N PHE A 131 -5.83 4.47 -8.76
CA PHE A 131 -4.58 4.52 -9.50
C PHE A 131 -4.64 5.56 -10.61
N GLU A 132 -3.49 5.88 -11.18
CA GLU A 132 -3.37 6.91 -12.20
C GLU A 132 -3.07 6.28 -13.56
N LEU A 133 -3.88 6.62 -14.58
CA LEU A 133 -3.59 6.34 -15.98
C LEU A 133 -3.12 7.60 -16.69
N SER A 134 -2.16 7.44 -17.61
CA SER A 134 -1.83 8.48 -18.56
C SER A 134 -3.00 8.75 -19.50
N ASN A 135 -3.11 9.98 -20.02
CA ASN A 135 -4.18 10.31 -20.95
C ASN A 135 -4.15 9.44 -22.23
N THR A 136 -2.96 9.06 -22.68
CA THR A 136 -2.78 8.17 -23.85
C THR A 136 -3.31 6.76 -23.57
N ALA A 137 -2.97 6.20 -22.40
CA ALA A 137 -3.45 4.88 -21.98
C ALA A 137 -4.98 4.88 -21.79
N TYR A 138 -5.52 5.95 -21.19
CA TYR A 138 -6.96 6.11 -21.01
C TYR A 138 -7.72 6.14 -22.36
N LYS A 139 -7.24 6.93 -23.33
CA LYS A 139 -7.86 6.99 -24.66
C LYS A 139 -7.87 5.63 -25.37
N LYS A 140 -6.79 4.87 -25.20
CA LYS A 140 -6.70 3.51 -25.75
C LYS A 140 -7.69 2.56 -25.05
N TYR A 141 -7.77 2.64 -23.72
CA TYR A 141 -8.74 1.87 -22.93
C TYR A 141 -10.19 2.14 -23.35
N VAL A 142 -10.57 3.42 -23.48
CA VAL A 142 -11.94 3.78 -23.91
C VAL A 142 -12.23 3.21 -25.29
N LYS A 143 -11.31 3.35 -26.25
CA LYS A 143 -11.48 2.82 -27.60
C LYS A 143 -11.63 1.29 -27.66
N GLU A 144 -10.99 0.56 -26.74
CA GLU A 144 -11.10 -0.91 -26.66
C GLU A 144 -12.36 -1.38 -25.94
N ASN A 145 -13.06 -0.49 -25.22
CA ASN A 145 -14.29 -0.83 -24.47
C ASN A 145 -15.55 -0.11 -25.00
N GLU A 146 -15.47 0.63 -26.09
CA GLU A 146 -16.62 1.24 -26.78
C GLU A 146 -17.19 0.35 -27.91
N ASP A 147 -16.56 -0.80 -28.17
CA ASP A 147 -17.06 -1.88 -29.04
C ASP A 147 -17.85 -2.94 -28.22
#